data_5ce7e78c38f44c8c9d0e693a91cbfb4b
#
_entry.id   5ce7e78c38f44c8c9d0e693a91cbfb4b
#
_cell.length_a   1.000
_cell.length_b   1.000
_cell.length_c   1.000
_cell.angle_alpha   90.00
_cell.angle_beta   90.00
_cell.angle_gamma   90.00
#
_symmetry.space_group_name_H-M   'P 1'
#
loop_
_entity.id
_entity.type
_entity.pdbx_description
1 polymer ?
#
loop_
_entity_poly.entity_id
_entity_poly.type
_entity_poly.pdbx_seq_one_letter_code
_entity_poly.pdbx_strand_id
1 'polypeptide(L)'
;AENTLNYIQREGHLLIDDPDIPDIPVDFRGRHVLVVVRGVDYKKDLQLLRRSGYLKEQRPLLVGVDGGADAIMDLGLTPDVIIGDMDSVSERALRCGAALVVHGYTDGRAPGADLLDQLGVPYAVFASAGTSEDIAMLLAFERGAALIVAVGTHSSMVDFLDKGRPGMASTFLVRIKVGDR
;
A
#
# COMPACT_ATOMS: atom_id res chain seq x y z
N ALA A 1 -7.85 -20.92 8.07
CA ALA A 1 -7.80 -19.79 9.00
C ALA A 1 -6.53 -19.82 9.84
N GLU A 2 -6.30 -20.89 10.54
CA GLU A 2 -5.11 -20.99 11.40
C GLU A 2 -3.82 -21.00 10.58
N ASN A 3 -3.81 -21.75 9.48
CA ASN A 3 -2.63 -21.81 8.62
C ASN A 3 -2.34 -20.46 7.97
N THR A 4 -3.38 -19.76 7.57
CA THR A 4 -3.24 -18.44 6.99
C THR A 4 -2.70 -17.44 8.01
N LEU A 5 -3.24 -17.49 9.22
CA LEU A 5 -2.77 -16.63 10.29
C LEU A 5 -1.30 -16.90 10.64
N ASN A 6 -0.91 -18.18 10.72
CA ASN A 6 0.47 -18.55 10.98
C ASN A 6 1.41 -18.07 9.88
N TYR A 7 0.99 -18.21 8.64
CA TYR A 7 1.78 -17.73 7.50
C TYR A 7 1.98 -16.21 7.60
N ILE A 8 0.91 -15.47 7.84
CA ILE A 8 0.97 -14.02 7.93
C ILE A 8 1.86 -13.59 9.10
N GLN A 9 1.73 -14.25 10.24
CA GLN A 9 2.57 -13.93 11.39
C GLN A 9 4.04 -14.17 11.08
N ARG A 10 4.35 -15.25 10.39
CA ARG A 10 5.71 -15.54 10.00
C ARG A 10 6.26 -14.50 9.04
N GLU A 11 5.49 -14.21 7.99
CA GLU A 11 5.88 -13.20 7.02
C GLU A 11 5.94 -11.82 7.68
N GLY A 12 4.94 -11.51 8.49
CA GLY A 12 4.89 -10.24 9.21
C GLY A 12 6.06 -10.10 10.17
N HIS A 13 6.46 -11.19 10.82
CA HIS A 13 7.62 -11.18 11.70
C HIS A 13 8.89 -10.86 10.90
N LEU A 14 9.08 -11.51 9.76
CA LEU A 14 10.22 -11.26 8.91
C LEU A 14 10.25 -9.81 8.42
N LEU A 15 9.09 -9.27 8.08
CA LEU A 15 8.99 -7.89 7.59
C LEU A 15 9.18 -6.87 8.72
N ILE A 16 8.59 -7.14 9.90
CA ILE A 16 8.68 -6.24 11.04
C ILE A 16 10.10 -6.19 11.60
N ASP A 17 10.76 -7.34 11.64
CA ASP A 17 12.12 -7.44 12.14
C ASP A 17 13.15 -7.14 11.07
N ASP A 18 12.70 -6.89 9.84
CA ASP A 18 13.59 -6.59 8.74
C ASP A 18 14.12 -5.17 8.90
N PRO A 19 15.44 -5.01 9.08
CA PRO A 19 16.03 -3.68 9.17
C PRO A 19 15.94 -2.92 7.86
N ASP A 20 15.49 -3.57 6.77
CA ASP A 20 15.50 -3.01 5.44
C ASP A 20 14.17 -2.39 5.02
N ILE A 21 13.25 -2.12 5.97
CA ILE A 21 12.09 -1.29 5.67
C ILE A 21 12.61 0.07 5.24
N PRO A 22 12.35 0.49 4.00
CA PRO A 22 13.01 1.69 3.48
C PRO A 22 12.48 2.97 4.12
N ASP A 23 13.37 3.94 4.24
CA ASP A 23 12.97 5.30 4.55
C ASP A 23 12.54 5.97 3.27
N ILE A 24 11.37 6.59 3.29
CA ILE A 24 10.87 7.35 2.16
C ILE A 24 10.46 8.75 2.64
N PRO A 25 10.48 9.75 1.77
CA PRO A 25 10.18 11.13 2.17
C PRO A 25 8.68 11.39 2.32
N VAL A 26 8.00 10.52 3.04
CA VAL A 26 6.57 10.63 3.33
C VAL A 26 6.38 10.28 4.80
N ASP A 27 5.71 11.15 5.54
CA ASP A 27 5.47 10.95 6.96
C ASP A 27 4.08 10.35 7.15
N PHE A 28 4.02 9.10 7.57
CA PHE A 28 2.77 8.38 7.83
C PHE A 28 2.22 8.61 9.23
N ARG A 29 3.04 9.12 10.14
CA ARG A 29 2.69 9.15 11.57
C ARG A 29 1.41 9.94 11.82
N GLY A 30 0.44 9.26 12.44
CA GLY A 30 -0.83 9.87 12.80
C GLY A 30 -1.74 10.18 11.62
N ARG A 31 -1.39 9.75 10.42
CA ARG A 31 -2.15 10.06 9.22
C ARG A 31 -3.12 8.96 8.85
N HIS A 32 -4.21 9.35 8.19
CA HIS A 32 -5.03 8.40 7.45
C HIS A 32 -4.27 8.03 6.18
N VAL A 33 -4.30 6.76 5.82
CA VAL A 33 -3.64 6.25 4.61
C VAL A 33 -4.67 5.47 3.81
N LEU A 34 -4.81 5.82 2.54
CA LEU A 34 -5.68 5.09 1.62
C LEU A 34 -4.80 4.27 0.69
N VAL A 35 -4.94 2.95 0.77
CA VAL A 35 -4.21 2.00 -0.08
C VAL A 35 -5.15 1.54 -1.17
N VAL A 36 -4.77 1.79 -2.42
CA VAL A 36 -5.59 1.47 -3.58
C VAL A 36 -4.94 0.37 -4.39
N VAL A 37 -5.67 -0.72 -4.56
CA VAL A 37 -5.28 -1.86 -5.39
C VAL A 37 -6.35 -2.05 -6.45
N ARG A 38 -5.95 -2.37 -7.68
CA ARG A 38 -6.89 -2.61 -8.77
C ARG A 38 -7.48 -4.03 -8.68
N GLY A 39 -8.11 -4.32 -7.56
CA GLY A 39 -8.83 -5.57 -7.36
C GLY A 39 -10.30 -5.44 -7.70
N VAL A 40 -11.07 -6.42 -7.25
CA VAL A 40 -12.51 -6.46 -7.51
C VAL A 40 -13.19 -5.23 -6.90
N ASP A 41 -14.07 -4.61 -7.70
CA ASP A 41 -14.92 -3.49 -7.29
C ASP A 41 -14.16 -2.22 -6.83
N TYR A 42 -12.88 -2.11 -7.13
CA TYR A 42 -12.09 -0.97 -6.67
C TYR A 42 -12.67 0.38 -7.15
N LYS A 43 -13.25 0.44 -8.35
CA LYS A 43 -13.81 1.68 -8.87
C LYS A 43 -15.02 2.12 -8.07
N LYS A 44 -15.89 1.17 -7.74
CA LYS A 44 -17.09 1.47 -6.93
C LYS A 44 -16.70 1.97 -5.55
N ASP A 45 -15.72 1.31 -4.94
CA ASP A 45 -15.25 1.65 -3.61
C ASP A 45 -14.60 3.04 -3.59
N LEU A 46 -13.78 3.34 -4.59
CA LEU A 46 -13.17 4.68 -4.70
C LEU A 46 -14.22 5.76 -4.90
N GLN A 47 -15.21 5.49 -5.74
CA GLN A 47 -16.30 6.43 -5.96
C GLN A 47 -17.13 6.65 -4.70
N LEU A 48 -17.34 5.59 -3.94
CA LEU A 48 -18.05 5.69 -2.66
C LEU A 48 -17.29 6.61 -1.70
N LEU A 49 -15.97 6.39 -1.56
CA LEU A 49 -15.14 7.23 -0.70
C LEU A 49 -15.16 8.68 -1.15
N ARG A 50 -15.09 8.91 -2.46
CA ARG A 50 -15.14 10.26 -3.00
C ARG A 50 -16.47 10.95 -2.69
N ARG A 51 -17.58 10.26 -2.95
CA ARG A 51 -18.93 10.82 -2.73
C ARG A 51 -19.24 11.03 -1.25
N SER A 52 -18.62 10.23 -0.38
CA SER A 52 -18.83 10.38 1.07
C SER A 52 -18.18 11.64 1.64
N GLY A 53 -17.28 12.27 0.87
CA GLY A 53 -16.52 13.41 1.35
C GLY A 53 -15.23 13.04 2.09
N TYR A 54 -14.99 11.75 2.26
CA TYR A 54 -13.83 11.27 3.03
C TYR A 54 -12.51 11.83 2.53
N LEU A 55 -12.29 11.76 1.21
CA LEU A 55 -11.02 12.19 0.62
C LEU A 55 -10.78 13.68 0.83
N LYS A 56 -11.84 14.47 0.72
CA LYS A 56 -11.76 15.92 0.87
C LYS A 56 -11.56 16.33 2.32
N GLU A 57 -12.26 15.67 3.24
CA GLU A 57 -12.25 16.02 4.66
C GLU A 57 -11.00 15.52 5.35
N GLN A 58 -10.62 14.27 5.12
CA GLN A 58 -9.51 13.64 5.83
C GLN A 58 -8.17 13.80 5.14
N ARG A 59 -8.16 14.05 3.85
CA ARG A 59 -6.95 14.21 3.04
C ARG A 59 -5.94 13.10 3.34
N PRO A 60 -6.33 11.82 3.13
CA PRO A 60 -5.43 10.72 3.46
C PRO A 60 -4.20 10.74 2.56
N LEU A 61 -3.12 10.16 3.05
CA LEU A 61 -2.00 9.82 2.19
C LEU A 61 -2.49 8.76 1.19
N LEU A 62 -2.16 8.94 -0.08
CA LEU A 62 -2.64 8.07 -1.14
C LEU A 62 -1.51 7.14 -1.56
N VAL A 63 -1.70 5.86 -1.34
CA VAL A 63 -0.73 4.82 -1.69
C VAL A 63 -1.33 3.96 -2.80
N GLY A 64 -0.72 4.02 -3.98
CA GLY A 64 -1.12 3.17 -5.09
C GLY A 64 -0.25 1.93 -5.14
N VAL A 65 -0.88 0.77 -5.22
CA VAL A 65 -0.18 -0.50 -5.39
C VAL A 65 -0.27 -0.88 -6.86
N ASP A 66 0.85 -0.92 -7.55
CA ASP A 66 0.93 -1.20 -8.98
C ASP A 66 -0.05 -0.30 -9.75
N GLY A 67 -0.97 -0.89 -10.53
CA GLY A 67 -1.95 -0.12 -11.29
C GLY A 67 -2.91 0.71 -10.44
N GLY A 68 -2.91 0.51 -9.12
CA GLY A 68 -3.68 1.36 -8.21
C GLY A 68 -3.25 2.82 -8.26
N ALA A 69 -1.99 3.08 -8.63
CA ALA A 69 -1.50 4.44 -8.82
C ALA A 69 -2.26 5.15 -9.95
N ASP A 70 -2.46 4.46 -11.06
CA ASP A 70 -3.22 5.01 -12.18
C ASP A 70 -4.69 5.20 -11.83
N ALA A 71 -5.25 4.29 -11.02
CA ALA A 71 -6.62 4.43 -10.54
C ALA A 71 -6.80 5.72 -9.72
N ILE A 72 -5.82 6.05 -8.88
CA ILE A 72 -5.83 7.31 -8.12
C ILE A 72 -5.79 8.50 -9.07
N MET A 73 -4.92 8.45 -10.08
CA MET A 73 -4.77 9.55 -11.02
C MET A 73 -6.01 9.73 -11.90
N ASP A 74 -6.72 8.66 -12.19
CA ASP A 74 -7.97 8.72 -12.95
C ASP A 74 -9.06 9.49 -12.20
N LEU A 75 -8.93 9.60 -10.88
CA LEU A 75 -9.82 10.44 -10.07
C LEU A 75 -9.40 11.92 -10.05
N GLY A 76 -8.32 12.26 -10.74
CA GLY A 76 -7.77 13.62 -10.69
C GLY A 76 -6.91 13.88 -9.46
N LEU A 77 -6.49 12.83 -8.76
CA LEU A 77 -5.65 12.92 -7.57
C LEU A 77 -4.24 12.45 -7.89
N THR A 78 -3.29 12.77 -7.02
CA THR A 78 -1.90 12.36 -7.19
C THR A 78 -1.51 11.42 -6.05
N PRO A 79 -0.98 10.22 -6.36
CA PRO A 79 -0.49 9.36 -5.29
C PRO A 79 0.69 10.00 -4.56
N ASP A 80 0.77 9.73 -3.27
CA ASP A 80 1.92 10.13 -2.45
C ASP A 80 3.01 9.06 -2.49
N VAL A 81 2.62 7.80 -2.60
CA VAL A 81 3.52 6.65 -2.66
C VAL A 81 2.99 5.67 -3.70
N ILE A 82 3.90 5.09 -4.47
CA ILE A 82 3.59 4.01 -5.40
C ILE A 82 4.47 2.83 -5.03
N ILE A 83 3.86 1.70 -4.75
CA ILE A 83 4.55 0.47 -4.35
C ILE A 83 4.24 -0.64 -5.34
N GLY A 84 5.24 -1.39 -5.74
CA GLY A 84 5.03 -2.58 -6.53
C GLY A 84 6.22 -2.94 -7.40
N ASP A 85 5.98 -3.82 -8.37
CA ASP A 85 7.00 -4.23 -9.32
C ASP A 85 7.12 -3.25 -10.50
N MET A 86 6.24 -2.28 -10.56
CA MET A 86 6.23 -1.17 -11.54
C MET A 86 5.78 -1.55 -12.95
N ASP A 87 5.58 -2.82 -13.25
CA ASP A 87 5.21 -3.28 -14.59
C ASP A 87 3.87 -2.72 -15.07
N SER A 88 2.92 -2.57 -14.16
CA SER A 88 1.57 -2.13 -14.50
C SER A 88 1.31 -0.66 -14.17
N VAL A 89 2.36 0.11 -13.94
CA VAL A 89 2.26 1.54 -13.62
C VAL A 89 2.63 2.34 -14.86
N SER A 90 1.79 3.32 -15.22
CA SER A 90 2.08 4.17 -16.37
C SER A 90 3.29 5.07 -16.11
N GLU A 91 3.95 5.48 -17.18
CA GLU A 91 5.07 6.42 -17.03
C GLU A 91 4.62 7.74 -16.43
N ARG A 92 3.40 8.19 -16.77
CA ARG A 92 2.82 9.39 -16.19
C ARG A 92 2.76 9.28 -14.66
N ALA A 93 2.32 8.14 -14.16
CA ALA A 93 2.25 7.91 -12.71
C ALA A 93 3.65 7.84 -12.10
N LEU A 94 4.58 7.17 -12.75
CA LEU A 94 5.95 7.08 -12.25
C LEU A 94 6.65 8.44 -12.17
N ARG A 95 6.20 9.41 -12.96
CA ARG A 95 6.77 10.76 -12.98
C ARG A 95 5.93 11.79 -12.23
N CYS A 96 4.91 11.35 -11.49
CA CYS A 96 3.99 12.30 -10.85
C CYS A 96 4.56 12.96 -9.59
N GLY A 97 5.73 12.55 -9.14
CA GLY A 97 6.35 13.09 -7.92
C GLY A 97 6.13 12.24 -6.68
N ALA A 98 5.42 11.13 -6.80
CA ALA A 98 5.23 10.22 -5.69
C ALA A 98 6.55 9.57 -5.27
N ALA A 99 6.66 9.19 -3.99
CA ALA A 99 7.74 8.33 -3.55
C ALA A 99 7.54 6.94 -4.16
N LEU A 100 8.55 6.41 -4.83
CA LEU A 100 8.47 5.12 -5.50
C LEU A 100 9.17 4.06 -4.65
N VAL A 101 8.47 2.97 -4.38
CA VAL A 101 9.00 1.84 -3.60
C VAL A 101 8.91 0.59 -4.44
N VAL A 102 10.04 0.11 -4.90
CA VAL A 102 10.11 -1.11 -5.72
C VAL A 102 10.04 -2.32 -4.80
N HIS A 103 9.10 -3.21 -5.09
CA HIS A 103 9.02 -4.48 -4.40
C HIS A 103 10.10 -5.41 -4.93
N GLY A 104 11.13 -5.65 -4.12
CA GLY A 104 12.22 -6.54 -4.47
C GLY A 104 12.02 -7.94 -3.91
N TYR A 105 12.76 -8.88 -4.44
CA TYR A 105 12.80 -10.24 -3.92
C TYR A 105 13.72 -10.31 -2.70
N THR A 106 13.52 -11.37 -1.89
CA THR A 106 14.34 -11.56 -0.69
C THR A 106 15.80 -11.80 -0.98
N ASP A 107 16.13 -12.23 -2.20
CA ASP A 107 17.52 -12.42 -2.63
C ASP A 107 18.18 -11.11 -3.10
N GLY A 108 17.46 -10.00 -3.00
CA GLY A 108 17.98 -8.68 -3.36
C GLY A 108 17.71 -8.25 -4.79
N ARG A 109 17.18 -9.13 -5.64
CA ARG A 109 16.82 -8.74 -7.01
C ARG A 109 15.60 -7.83 -6.97
N ALA A 110 15.62 -6.81 -7.80
CA ALA A 110 14.50 -5.87 -7.91
C ALA A 110 14.33 -5.47 -9.38
N PRO A 111 13.67 -6.33 -10.19
CA PRO A 111 13.55 -6.05 -11.63
C PRO A 111 12.88 -4.72 -11.96
N GLY A 112 11.93 -4.29 -11.14
CA GLY A 112 11.27 -3.00 -11.35
C GLY A 112 12.21 -1.81 -11.26
N ALA A 113 13.32 -1.96 -10.56
CA ALA A 113 14.31 -0.89 -10.43
C ALA A 113 14.97 -0.57 -11.77
N ASP A 114 15.13 -1.55 -12.65
CA ASP A 114 15.74 -1.33 -13.96
C ASP A 114 14.94 -0.32 -14.78
N LEU A 115 13.60 -0.42 -14.75
CA LEU A 115 12.75 0.52 -15.43
C LEU A 115 12.92 1.93 -14.87
N LEU A 116 12.95 2.04 -13.55
CA LEU A 116 13.08 3.35 -12.90
C LEU A 116 14.45 3.97 -13.16
N ASP A 117 15.49 3.15 -13.22
CA ASP A 117 16.83 3.62 -13.59
C ASP A 117 16.83 4.19 -15.02
N GLN A 118 16.14 3.51 -15.94
CA GLN A 118 16.05 3.97 -17.32
C GLN A 118 15.30 5.30 -17.42
N LEU A 119 14.28 5.49 -16.57
CA LEU A 119 13.50 6.72 -16.56
C LEU A 119 14.19 7.83 -15.78
N GLY A 120 15.23 7.51 -15.02
CA GLY A 120 15.95 8.49 -14.23
C GLY A 120 15.18 9.01 -13.03
N VAL A 121 14.25 8.24 -12.50
CA VAL A 121 13.45 8.65 -11.33
C VAL A 121 13.98 7.97 -10.08
N PRO A 122 14.01 8.67 -8.93
CA PRO A 122 14.48 8.08 -7.68
C PRO A 122 13.48 7.09 -7.11
N TYR A 123 13.98 6.12 -6.36
CA TYR A 123 13.15 5.11 -5.74
C TYR A 123 13.85 4.51 -4.51
N ALA A 124 13.09 3.80 -3.69
CA ALA A 124 13.62 2.93 -2.65
C ALA A 124 13.23 1.49 -3.00
N VAL A 125 13.92 0.52 -2.42
CA VAL A 125 13.61 -0.90 -2.60
C VAL A 125 13.15 -1.48 -1.28
N PHE A 126 12.05 -2.22 -1.32
CA PHE A 126 11.56 -2.96 -0.17
C PHE A 126 11.59 -4.45 -0.55
N ALA A 127 12.59 -5.16 -0.06
CA ALA A 127 12.75 -6.58 -0.33
C ALA A 127 11.85 -7.37 0.63
N SER A 128 10.99 -8.21 0.07
CA SER A 128 10.04 -8.96 0.88
C SER A 128 9.48 -10.15 0.10
N ALA A 129 9.17 -11.20 0.83
CA ALA A 129 8.48 -12.37 0.29
C ALA A 129 6.97 -12.16 0.15
N GLY A 130 6.41 -11.15 0.82
CA GLY A 130 4.97 -10.87 0.74
C GLY A 130 4.56 -10.27 -0.58
N THR A 131 3.27 -10.04 -0.74
CA THR A 131 2.74 -9.35 -1.91
C THR A 131 2.95 -7.85 -1.80
N SER A 132 2.82 -7.13 -2.93
CA SER A 132 2.92 -5.67 -2.89
C SER A 132 1.83 -5.04 -2.03
N GLU A 133 0.64 -5.64 -1.98
CA GLU A 133 -0.42 -5.20 -1.08
C GLU A 133 0.02 -5.32 0.38
N ASP A 134 0.62 -6.45 0.72
CA ASP A 134 1.06 -6.71 2.08
C ASP A 134 2.10 -5.70 2.53
N ILE A 135 3.09 -5.44 1.70
CA ILE A 135 4.16 -4.51 2.09
C ILE A 135 3.67 -3.07 2.14
N ALA A 136 2.69 -2.72 1.30
CA ALA A 136 2.10 -1.38 1.36
C ALA A 136 1.41 -1.14 2.70
N MET A 137 0.61 -2.11 3.14
CA MET A 137 -0.07 -2.00 4.42
C MET A 137 0.90 -2.06 5.59
N LEU A 138 1.88 -2.93 5.50
CA LEU A 138 2.87 -3.06 6.55
C LEU A 138 3.70 -1.78 6.70
N LEU A 139 4.09 -1.19 5.59
CA LEU A 139 4.84 0.07 5.61
C LEU A 139 4.04 1.15 6.34
N ALA A 140 2.77 1.32 5.97
CA ALA A 140 1.91 2.31 6.61
C ALA A 140 1.73 2.02 8.10
N PHE A 141 1.52 0.75 8.44
CA PHE A 141 1.31 0.33 9.82
C PHE A 141 2.58 0.58 10.67
N GLU A 142 3.72 0.13 10.17
CA GLU A 142 4.99 0.25 10.92
C GLU A 142 5.46 1.70 11.05
N ARG A 143 5.09 2.55 10.09
CA ARG A 143 5.43 3.97 10.14
C ARG A 143 4.40 4.81 10.90
N GLY A 144 3.45 4.17 11.57
CA GLY A 144 2.58 4.84 12.54
C GLY A 144 1.32 5.47 11.99
N ALA A 145 0.79 4.97 10.89
CA ALA A 145 -0.49 5.45 10.39
C ALA A 145 -1.58 5.27 11.45
N ALA A 146 -2.47 6.24 11.57
CA ALA A 146 -3.57 6.15 12.51
C ALA A 146 -4.71 5.28 11.97
N LEU A 147 -4.93 5.33 10.66
CA LEU A 147 -5.99 4.56 10.00
C LEU A 147 -5.53 4.18 8.62
N ILE A 148 -5.71 2.92 8.26
CA ILE A 148 -5.46 2.43 6.91
C ILE A 148 -6.79 2.01 6.31
N VAL A 149 -7.17 2.67 5.23
CA VAL A 149 -8.35 2.30 4.45
C VAL A 149 -7.86 1.58 3.21
N ALA A 150 -8.31 0.36 3.00
CA ALA A 150 -7.87 -0.45 1.87
C ALA A 150 -9.01 -0.65 0.88
N VAL A 151 -8.70 -0.44 -0.39
CA VAL A 151 -9.65 -0.57 -1.50
C VAL A 151 -9.11 -1.57 -2.50
N GLY A 152 -9.95 -2.51 -2.90
CA GLY A 152 -9.62 -3.49 -3.93
C GLY A 152 -8.66 -4.57 -3.51
N THR A 153 -8.35 -4.65 -2.23
CA THR A 153 -7.35 -5.60 -1.75
C THR A 153 -7.94 -6.96 -1.41
N HIS A 154 -7.12 -7.98 -1.61
CA HIS A 154 -7.40 -9.34 -1.16
C HIS A 154 -6.31 -9.83 -0.19
N SER A 155 -5.48 -8.92 0.27
CA SER A 155 -4.35 -9.28 1.12
C SER A 155 -4.83 -9.89 2.42
N SER A 156 -4.20 -10.99 2.82
CA SER A 156 -4.43 -11.59 4.14
C SER A 156 -3.86 -10.73 5.25
N MET A 157 -2.95 -9.82 4.93
CA MET A 157 -2.45 -8.84 5.90
C MET A 157 -3.57 -7.95 6.43
N VAL A 158 -4.62 -7.71 5.62
CA VAL A 158 -5.80 -6.96 6.06
C VAL A 158 -6.44 -7.66 7.27
N ASP A 159 -6.63 -8.98 7.18
CA ASP A 159 -7.22 -9.74 8.26
C ASP A 159 -6.33 -9.76 9.50
N PHE A 160 -5.03 -9.88 9.28
CA PHE A 160 -4.06 -9.87 10.37
C PHE A 160 -4.10 -8.55 11.15
N LEU A 161 -4.05 -7.43 10.45
CA LEU A 161 -4.06 -6.11 11.08
C LEU A 161 -5.41 -5.80 11.72
N ASP A 162 -6.49 -6.23 11.07
CA ASP A 162 -7.85 -6.00 11.55
C ASP A 162 -8.13 -6.75 12.86
N LYS A 163 -7.64 -7.99 12.96
CA LYS A 163 -7.82 -8.78 14.18
C LYS A 163 -6.94 -8.31 15.32
N GLY A 164 -6.03 -7.45 15.00
CA GLY A 164 -5.42 -6.65 16.00
C GLY A 164 -4.18 -7.21 16.63
N ARG A 165 -3.51 -6.32 17.24
CA ARG A 165 -2.54 -6.46 18.27
C ARG A 165 -3.16 -5.77 19.46
N PRO A 166 -4.00 -6.46 20.24
CA PRO A 166 -4.76 -5.83 21.32
C PRO A 166 -3.85 -4.99 22.22
N GLY A 167 -4.23 -3.76 22.42
CA GLY A 167 -3.51 -2.87 23.30
C GLY A 167 -2.22 -2.28 22.74
N MET A 168 -1.86 -2.58 21.49
CA MET A 168 -0.59 -2.14 20.95
C MET A 168 -0.70 -1.13 19.85
N ALA A 169 -1.72 -1.23 19.03
CA ALA A 169 -1.79 -0.40 17.84
C ALA A 169 -2.75 0.75 18.03
N SER A 170 -2.29 1.93 17.64
CA SER A 170 -3.16 3.07 17.41
C SER A 170 -3.66 3.10 15.96
N THR A 171 -3.28 2.12 15.15
CA THR A 171 -3.67 2.04 13.75
C THR A 171 -4.93 1.20 13.60
N PHE A 172 -5.90 1.76 12.90
CA PHE A 172 -7.13 1.05 12.55
C PHE A 172 -7.09 0.73 11.06
N LEU A 173 -7.60 -0.45 10.71
CA LEU A 173 -7.70 -0.88 9.33
C LEU A 173 -9.16 -1.01 8.95
N VAL A 174 -9.53 -0.35 7.87
CA VAL A 174 -10.89 -0.44 7.32
C VAL A 174 -10.78 -0.92 5.88
N ARG A 175 -11.48 -2.00 5.59
CA ARG A 175 -11.57 -2.55 4.25
C ARG A 175 -12.93 -2.19 3.68
N ILE A 176 -12.91 -1.42 2.62
CA ILE A 176 -14.15 -1.02 1.96
C ILE A 176 -14.63 -2.16 1.08
N LYS A 177 -15.86 -2.56 1.31
CA LYS A 177 -16.48 -3.63 0.56
C LYS A 177 -17.90 -3.21 0.21
N VAL A 178 -18.12 -2.96 -1.07
CA VAL A 178 -19.43 -2.56 -1.57
C VAL A 178 -19.87 -3.58 -2.61
N GLY A 179 -21.13 -3.94 -2.60
CA GLY A 179 -21.66 -4.83 -3.62
C GLY A 179 -21.46 -6.30 -3.34
N ASP A 180 -21.19 -6.66 -2.15
CA ASP A 180 -21.06 -8.04 -1.69
C ASP A 180 -22.39 -8.71 -1.45
N ARG A 181 -23.44 -8.13 -1.87
CA ARG A 181 -24.76 -8.58 -1.48
C ARG A 181 -25.58 -9.05 -2.60
#